data_71c27bc47d27acd9685dc7910be0bfe8
#
_entry.id   71c27bc47d27acd9685dc7910be0bfe8
#
_cell.length_a   1.000
_cell.length_b   1.000
_cell.length_c   1.000
_cell.angle_alpha   90.00
_cell.angle_beta   90.00
_cell.angle_gamma   90.00
#
_symmetry.space_group_name_H-M   'P 1'
#
loop_
_entity.id
_entity.type
_entity.pdbx_description
1 polymer ?
#
loop_
_entity_poly.entity_id
_entity_poly.type
_entity_poly.pdbx_seq_one_letter_code
_entity_poly.pdbx_strand_id
1 'polypeptide(L)'
;MSLPSVRKYGVIGLMLLCSGFVFGFTPTGVAPAFFGPNALPVPDMSDGCAQSELKVELAADAYFGYDGSRTADIFAHASVPLFTRWANISVWMPVYEWYDQYDGKGSGAGDVYIATEIQVLHNEWFKTEKAKYIPQMTLRAVMKTASGGQFERRRHFDSPGYFFDLSIGQTIPMGAVSLRLAGSVGFLCWQTDKARQNDAVMYGLQARLRHEYFSLQTTWGGYKGWEKQGDAPMSLKIKAAGHIHGFEPFVQYQWGIQDYPFHQVRIGLAYNVDILRKE
;
A
#
# COMPACT_ATOMS: atom_id res chain seq x y z
N MET A 1 -46.52 3.37 -6.54
CA MET A 1 -45.85 4.00 -5.38
C MET A 1 -44.39 3.99 -5.66
N SER A 2 -43.81 5.15 -6.06
CA SER A 2 -42.49 5.31 -6.59
C SER A 2 -41.46 5.47 -5.46
N LEU A 3 -40.40 4.67 -5.47
CA LEU A 3 -39.29 4.78 -4.54
C LEU A 3 -38.39 5.99 -4.87
N PRO A 4 -37.92 6.75 -3.88
CA PRO A 4 -37.29 8.04 -4.08
C PRO A 4 -35.82 7.97 -4.48
N SER A 5 -35.42 8.99 -5.20
CA SER A 5 -34.19 9.32 -5.92
C SER A 5 -32.89 9.46 -5.12
N VAL A 6 -32.73 8.86 -3.96
CA VAL A 6 -31.55 9.01 -3.09
C VAL A 6 -30.27 8.33 -3.65
N ARG A 7 -30.41 7.39 -4.61
CA ARG A 7 -29.26 6.65 -5.16
C ARG A 7 -28.38 7.41 -6.15
N LYS A 8 -28.85 8.51 -6.74
CA LYS A 8 -28.08 9.26 -7.76
C LYS A 8 -27.08 10.27 -7.18
N TYR A 9 -27.27 10.74 -5.98
CA TYR A 9 -26.44 11.82 -5.41
C TYR A 9 -25.19 11.32 -4.67
N GLY A 10 -25.17 10.08 -4.20
CA GLY A 10 -24.02 9.52 -3.48
C GLY A 10 -22.79 9.28 -4.36
N VAL A 11 -23.01 8.87 -5.61
CA VAL A 11 -21.90 8.60 -6.57
C VAL A 11 -21.33 9.89 -7.13
N ILE A 12 -22.17 10.91 -7.35
CA ILE A 12 -21.74 12.24 -7.82
C ILE A 12 -20.96 12.99 -6.73
N GLY A 13 -21.34 12.83 -5.46
CA GLY A 13 -20.61 13.42 -4.33
C GLY A 13 -19.19 12.84 -4.17
N LEU A 14 -19.00 11.56 -4.43
CA LEU A 14 -17.67 10.91 -4.37
C LEU A 14 -16.78 11.34 -5.53
N MET A 15 -17.33 11.55 -6.74
CA MET A 15 -16.58 12.08 -7.90
C MET A 15 -16.23 13.56 -7.76
N LEU A 16 -17.05 14.36 -7.10
CA LEU A 16 -16.78 15.79 -6.86
C LEU A 16 -15.73 16.03 -5.75
N LEU A 17 -15.58 15.10 -4.81
CA LEU A 17 -14.48 15.15 -3.82
C LEU A 17 -13.11 14.86 -4.45
N CYS A 18 -13.06 14.10 -5.55
CA CYS A 18 -11.82 13.85 -6.29
C CYS A 18 -11.40 15.00 -7.23
N SER A 19 -12.31 15.90 -7.61
CA SER A 19 -12.03 16.97 -8.57
C SER A 19 -11.51 18.28 -7.98
N GLY A 20 -11.43 18.39 -6.64
CA GLY A 20 -11.06 19.61 -5.93
C GLY A 20 -9.58 19.80 -5.58
N PHE A 21 -8.74 18.79 -5.84
CA PHE A 21 -7.32 18.84 -5.42
C PHE A 21 -6.37 18.80 -6.63
N VAL A 22 -6.41 19.84 -7.43
CA VAL A 22 -5.26 20.18 -8.30
C VAL A 22 -4.26 20.91 -7.40
N PHE A 23 -3.43 20.18 -6.67
CA PHE A 23 -2.29 20.77 -5.99
C PHE A 23 -1.21 21.07 -7.02
N GLY A 24 -0.83 22.34 -7.11
CA GLY A 24 0.34 22.75 -7.84
C GLY A 24 1.57 22.03 -7.26
N PHE A 25 2.30 21.36 -8.11
CA PHE A 25 3.59 20.75 -7.79
C PHE A 25 4.57 21.86 -7.39
N THR A 26 4.84 22.01 -6.11
CA THR A 26 5.98 22.80 -5.61
C THR A 26 6.98 21.79 -5.03
N PRO A 27 8.12 21.55 -5.69
CA PRO A 27 9.15 20.71 -5.13
C PRO A 27 9.75 21.39 -3.90
N THR A 28 9.30 20.98 -2.72
CA THR A 28 9.87 21.45 -1.45
C THR A 28 10.66 20.28 -0.86
N GLY A 29 11.98 20.31 -1.01
CA GLY A 29 12.87 19.34 -0.38
C GLY A 29 13.64 18.46 -1.37
N VAL A 30 14.49 17.58 -0.86
CA VAL A 30 15.11 16.52 -1.67
C VAL A 30 13.99 15.52 -1.98
N ALA A 31 13.46 15.61 -3.19
CA ALA A 31 12.39 14.73 -3.63
C ALA A 31 12.82 13.26 -3.48
N PRO A 32 11.93 12.35 -3.02
CA PRO A 32 12.17 10.91 -3.05
C PRO A 32 12.64 10.40 -4.41
N ALA A 33 12.29 11.08 -5.49
CA ALA A 33 12.77 10.88 -6.84
C ALA A 33 14.30 10.83 -6.97
N PHE A 34 15.02 11.54 -6.14
CA PHE A 34 16.48 11.55 -6.17
C PHE A 34 17.08 10.18 -5.82
N PHE A 35 16.34 9.39 -5.03
CA PHE A 35 16.78 8.08 -4.56
C PHE A 35 16.12 6.90 -5.30
N GLY A 36 15.20 7.17 -6.19
CA GLY A 36 14.42 6.16 -6.87
C GLY A 36 13.13 5.77 -6.13
N PRO A 37 12.21 5.09 -6.83
CA PRO A 37 10.85 4.85 -6.34
C PRO A 37 10.79 3.90 -5.14
N ASN A 38 11.76 2.98 -5.00
CA ASN A 38 11.77 1.97 -3.95
C ASN A 38 12.58 2.37 -2.71
N ALA A 39 13.33 3.47 -2.77
CA ALA A 39 14.15 3.92 -1.65
C ALA A 39 13.29 4.42 -0.48
N LEU A 40 12.36 5.33 -0.76
CA LEU A 40 11.43 5.93 0.20
C LEU A 40 9.99 5.86 -0.38
N PRO A 41 9.40 4.67 -0.49
CA PRO A 41 8.10 4.50 -1.13
C PRO A 41 6.97 5.10 -0.28
N VAL A 42 5.86 5.42 -0.92
CA VAL A 42 4.58 5.61 -0.19
C VAL A 42 4.09 4.24 0.27
N PRO A 43 4.03 3.97 1.58
CA PRO A 43 3.64 2.66 2.09
C PRO A 43 2.25 2.24 1.61
N ASP A 44 2.09 0.93 1.38
CA ASP A 44 0.76 0.37 1.17
C ASP A 44 -0.05 0.39 2.48
N MET A 45 -1.35 0.59 2.34
CA MET A 45 -2.26 0.61 3.49
C MET A 45 -2.75 -0.80 3.86
N SER A 46 -2.95 -1.04 5.15
CA SER A 46 -3.84 -2.09 5.62
C SER A 46 -5.31 -1.68 5.46
N ASP A 47 -6.20 -2.64 5.30
CA ASP A 47 -7.63 -2.40 5.15
C ASP A 47 -8.43 -2.66 6.43
N GLY A 48 -7.75 -2.87 7.56
CA GLY A 48 -8.35 -3.18 8.85
C GLY A 48 -8.67 -4.67 9.05
N CYS A 49 -8.25 -5.55 8.12
CA CYS A 49 -8.29 -7.00 8.30
C CYS A 49 -6.89 -7.58 8.22
N ALA A 50 -6.48 -8.29 9.25
CA ALA A 50 -5.23 -9.04 9.22
C ALA A 50 -5.31 -10.16 8.17
N GLN A 51 -4.23 -10.35 7.42
CA GLN A 51 -4.12 -11.45 6.45
C GLN A 51 -4.16 -12.78 7.19
N SER A 52 -5.19 -13.58 6.93
CA SER A 52 -5.45 -14.86 7.62
C SER A 52 -5.00 -16.08 6.83
N GLU A 53 -4.55 -15.91 5.61
CA GLU A 53 -4.08 -16.96 4.71
C GLU A 53 -2.57 -16.83 4.48
N LEU A 54 -1.89 -17.94 4.21
CA LEU A 54 -0.58 -17.89 3.61
C LEU A 54 -0.71 -17.24 2.24
N LYS A 55 0.02 -16.16 2.00
CA LYS A 55 0.09 -15.47 0.71
C LYS A 55 1.52 -15.45 0.20
N VAL A 56 1.71 -15.80 -1.05
CA VAL A 56 2.97 -15.61 -1.78
C VAL A 56 2.66 -14.83 -3.03
N GLU A 57 3.38 -13.74 -3.27
CA GLU A 57 3.18 -12.86 -4.42
C GLU A 57 4.51 -12.61 -5.12
N LEU A 58 4.49 -12.70 -6.45
CA LEU A 58 5.57 -12.27 -7.34
C LEU A 58 4.99 -11.27 -8.34
N ALA A 59 5.72 -10.18 -8.56
CA ALA A 59 5.32 -9.15 -9.50
C ALA A 59 6.52 -8.57 -10.25
N ALA A 60 6.24 -7.93 -11.38
CA ALA A 60 7.17 -7.10 -12.11
C ALA A 60 6.64 -5.66 -12.10
N ASP A 61 7.49 -4.73 -11.75
CA ASP A 61 7.21 -3.30 -11.71
C ASP A 61 7.96 -2.57 -12.81
N ALA A 62 7.29 -1.59 -13.39
CA ALA A 62 7.89 -0.59 -14.25
C ALA A 62 7.51 0.80 -13.75
N TYR A 63 8.49 1.62 -13.44
CA TYR A 63 8.32 3.00 -13.00
C TYR A 63 8.81 3.95 -14.10
N PHE A 64 8.04 5.00 -14.29
CA PHE A 64 8.30 6.07 -15.23
C PHE A 64 8.34 7.39 -14.45
N GLY A 65 9.53 7.93 -14.28
CA GLY A 65 9.72 9.23 -13.62
C GLY A 65 9.25 10.39 -14.49
N TYR A 66 8.76 11.44 -13.88
CA TYR A 66 8.32 12.66 -14.59
C TYR A 66 9.51 13.42 -15.23
N ASP A 67 10.72 13.14 -14.77
CA ASP A 67 11.98 13.62 -15.33
C ASP A 67 12.52 12.76 -16.50
N GLY A 68 11.78 11.71 -16.89
CA GLY A 68 12.18 10.75 -17.91
C GLY A 68 13.00 9.57 -17.39
N SER A 69 13.27 9.49 -16.09
CA SER A 69 13.92 8.33 -15.48
C SER A 69 13.06 7.08 -15.58
N ARG A 70 13.71 5.92 -15.60
CA ARG A 70 13.03 4.61 -15.68
C ARG A 70 13.62 3.67 -14.65
N THR A 71 12.75 2.95 -13.99
CA THR A 71 13.11 1.86 -13.07
C THR A 71 12.22 0.67 -13.35
N ALA A 72 12.78 -0.52 -13.29
CA ALA A 72 12.04 -1.77 -13.36
C ALA A 72 12.54 -2.70 -12.27
N ASP A 73 11.65 -3.43 -11.62
CA ASP A 73 12.04 -4.41 -10.63
C ASP A 73 11.21 -5.70 -10.66
N ILE A 74 11.76 -6.72 -10.01
CA ILE A 74 11.05 -7.93 -9.64
C ILE A 74 10.76 -7.83 -8.15
N PHE A 75 9.49 -7.83 -7.80
CA PHE A 75 9.00 -7.73 -6.43
C PHE A 75 8.55 -9.08 -5.90
N ALA A 76 8.91 -9.40 -4.66
CA ALA A 76 8.42 -10.59 -3.96
C ALA A 76 7.81 -10.20 -2.62
N HIS A 77 6.72 -10.87 -2.24
CA HIS A 77 6.06 -10.72 -0.96
C HIS A 77 5.57 -12.08 -0.47
N ALA A 78 5.75 -12.34 0.83
CA ALA A 78 5.18 -13.48 1.52
C ALA A 78 4.55 -13.02 2.83
N SER A 79 3.37 -13.55 3.16
CA SER A 79 2.68 -13.33 4.43
C SER A 79 2.20 -14.66 5.00
N VAL A 80 2.44 -14.87 6.29
CA VAL A 80 2.11 -16.11 7.00
C VAL A 80 1.31 -15.77 8.25
N PRO A 81 0.12 -16.35 8.49
CA PRO A 81 -0.60 -16.20 9.73
C PRO A 81 0.19 -16.85 10.89
N LEU A 82 0.25 -16.18 12.04
CA LEU A 82 1.00 -16.60 13.24
C LEU A 82 0.09 -17.34 14.21
N PHE A 83 0.01 -18.68 14.10
CA PHE A 83 -0.77 -19.56 14.98
C PHE A 83 -2.26 -19.26 15.08
N THR A 84 -2.69 -18.13 14.53
CA THR A 84 -4.07 -17.65 14.55
C THR A 84 -4.36 -16.81 13.30
N ARG A 85 -5.61 -16.77 12.87
CA ARG A 85 -6.08 -15.89 11.80
C ARG A 85 -6.04 -14.38 12.12
N TRP A 86 -5.71 -14.03 13.37
CA TRP A 86 -5.78 -12.66 13.88
C TRP A 86 -4.43 -11.96 13.93
N ALA A 87 -3.37 -12.66 13.55
CA ALA A 87 -2.02 -12.08 13.49
C ALA A 87 -1.23 -12.72 12.35
N ASN A 88 -0.38 -11.93 11.70
CA ASN A 88 0.51 -12.43 10.66
C ASN A 88 1.90 -11.81 10.75
N ILE A 89 2.83 -12.43 10.07
CA ILE A 89 4.13 -11.86 9.73
C ILE A 89 4.24 -11.81 8.21
N SER A 90 4.78 -10.72 7.69
CA SER A 90 4.99 -10.52 6.25
C SER A 90 6.41 -10.07 5.98
N VAL A 91 6.92 -10.49 4.82
CA VAL A 91 8.22 -10.06 4.32
C VAL A 91 8.06 -9.70 2.85
N TRP A 92 8.61 -8.56 2.43
CA TRP A 92 8.65 -8.19 1.02
C TRP A 92 9.90 -7.40 0.67
N MET A 93 10.24 -7.43 -0.62
CA MET A 93 11.38 -6.69 -1.15
C MET A 93 11.29 -6.56 -2.67
N PRO A 94 11.87 -5.53 -3.27
CA PRO A 94 12.35 -5.57 -4.65
C PRO A 94 13.54 -6.55 -4.70
N VAL A 95 13.34 -7.73 -5.27
CA VAL A 95 14.39 -8.78 -5.33
C VAL A 95 15.56 -8.35 -6.20
N TYR A 96 15.22 -7.69 -7.29
CA TYR A 96 16.20 -7.12 -8.22
C TYR A 96 15.60 -5.93 -8.94
N GLU A 97 16.31 -4.78 -8.94
CA GLU A 97 15.94 -3.54 -9.59
C GLU A 97 16.95 -3.17 -10.65
N TRP A 98 16.48 -2.67 -11.79
CA TRP A 98 17.24 -2.00 -12.84
C TRP A 98 16.79 -0.56 -12.92
N TYR A 99 17.72 0.36 -13.11
CA TYR A 99 17.38 1.75 -13.28
C TYR A 99 18.20 2.42 -14.39
N ASP A 100 17.59 3.41 -15.02
CA ASP A 100 18.18 4.32 -15.99
C ASP A 100 17.72 5.73 -15.63
N GLN A 101 18.64 6.51 -15.06
CA GLN A 101 18.38 7.87 -14.62
C GLN A 101 19.36 8.83 -15.22
N TYR A 102 19.07 10.13 -15.05
CA TYR A 102 19.89 11.23 -15.53
C TYR A 102 21.35 11.12 -15.09
N ASP A 103 21.63 10.64 -13.89
CA ASP A 103 22.97 10.57 -13.30
C ASP A 103 23.61 9.18 -13.38
N GLY A 104 22.97 8.20 -14.03
CA GLY A 104 23.55 6.87 -14.23
C GLY A 104 22.55 5.75 -14.42
N LYS A 105 23.10 4.59 -14.75
CA LYS A 105 22.37 3.33 -14.92
C LYS A 105 22.97 2.27 -14.01
N GLY A 106 22.15 1.35 -13.56
CA GLY A 106 22.62 0.25 -12.76
C GLY A 106 21.54 -0.76 -12.40
N SER A 107 21.89 -1.72 -11.55
CA SER A 107 20.98 -2.74 -11.06
C SER A 107 21.40 -3.30 -9.70
N GLY A 108 20.51 -3.83 -8.88
CA GLY A 108 20.81 -4.43 -7.58
C GLY A 108 19.57 -4.91 -6.84
N ALA A 109 19.78 -5.51 -5.65
CA ALA A 109 18.70 -5.92 -4.77
C ALA A 109 18.21 -4.73 -3.94
N GLY A 110 16.90 -4.66 -3.69
CA GLY A 110 16.30 -3.67 -2.81
C GLY A 110 16.36 -4.07 -1.33
N ASP A 111 15.87 -3.18 -0.46
CA ASP A 111 15.78 -3.44 0.96
C ASP A 111 14.67 -4.42 1.31
N VAL A 112 14.91 -5.21 2.34
CA VAL A 112 13.90 -6.13 2.92
C VAL A 112 13.03 -5.38 3.90
N TYR A 113 11.72 -5.57 3.78
CA TYR A 113 10.72 -5.12 4.74
C TYR A 113 10.20 -6.32 5.52
N ILE A 114 10.05 -6.16 6.82
CA ILE A 114 9.47 -7.15 7.73
C ILE A 114 8.31 -6.48 8.45
N ALA A 115 7.16 -7.10 8.44
CA ALA A 115 5.97 -6.58 9.08
C ALA A 115 5.29 -7.60 9.97
N THR A 116 4.60 -7.11 10.98
CA THR A 116 3.57 -7.85 11.71
C THR A 116 2.28 -7.04 11.71
N GLU A 117 1.17 -7.74 11.59
CA GLU A 117 -0.15 -7.15 11.66
C GLU A 117 -1.00 -7.96 12.63
N ILE A 118 -1.70 -7.26 13.52
CA ILE A 118 -2.53 -7.86 14.57
C ILE A 118 -3.94 -7.29 14.46
N GLN A 119 -4.94 -8.16 14.45
CA GLN A 119 -6.33 -7.77 14.54
C GLN A 119 -6.63 -7.25 15.95
N VAL A 120 -7.09 -6.01 16.06
CA VAL A 120 -7.43 -5.36 17.33
C VAL A 120 -8.92 -5.44 17.60
N LEU A 121 -9.72 -5.40 16.55
CA LEU A 121 -11.18 -5.51 16.60
C LEU A 121 -11.67 -6.26 15.36
N HIS A 122 -12.53 -7.27 15.56
CA HIS A 122 -13.15 -8.00 14.46
C HIS A 122 -14.61 -8.29 14.78
N ASN A 123 -15.46 -8.13 13.77
CA ASN A 123 -16.91 -8.31 13.93
C ASN A 123 -17.30 -9.74 14.31
N GLU A 124 -16.57 -10.77 13.88
CA GLU A 124 -16.84 -12.18 14.24
C GLU A 124 -16.68 -12.48 15.74
N TRP A 125 -16.02 -11.61 16.51
CA TRP A 125 -15.88 -11.79 17.96
C TRP A 125 -17.19 -11.54 18.73
N PHE A 126 -18.16 -10.95 18.06
CA PHE A 126 -19.45 -10.57 18.66
C PHE A 126 -20.59 -11.46 18.14
N LYS A 127 -21.23 -12.18 19.03
CA LYS A 127 -22.36 -13.09 18.73
C LYS A 127 -23.70 -12.35 18.68
N THR A 128 -23.80 -11.24 17.97
CA THR A 128 -25.01 -10.43 17.86
C THR A 128 -25.33 -10.12 16.40
N GLU A 129 -26.61 -9.94 16.07
CA GLU A 129 -27.02 -9.53 14.71
C GLU A 129 -26.41 -8.18 14.28
N LYS A 130 -26.11 -7.33 15.25
CA LYS A 130 -25.46 -6.02 15.02
C LYS A 130 -23.96 -6.14 14.77
N ALA A 131 -23.36 -7.32 14.93
CA ALA A 131 -21.92 -7.54 14.70
C ALA A 131 -21.49 -7.13 13.28
N LYS A 132 -22.34 -7.31 12.28
CA LYS A 132 -22.08 -6.89 10.90
C LYS A 132 -21.83 -5.39 10.71
N TYR A 133 -22.19 -4.56 11.67
CA TYR A 133 -21.95 -3.11 11.66
C TYR A 133 -20.71 -2.72 12.46
N ILE A 134 -20.06 -3.66 13.14
CA ILE A 134 -18.84 -3.41 13.87
C ILE A 134 -17.68 -3.36 12.87
N PRO A 135 -16.92 -2.28 12.82
CA PRO A 135 -15.76 -2.19 11.93
C PRO A 135 -14.67 -3.16 12.39
N GLN A 136 -13.80 -3.52 11.48
CA GLN A 136 -12.60 -4.28 11.76
C GLN A 136 -11.42 -3.33 11.89
N MET A 137 -10.51 -3.60 12.83
CA MET A 137 -9.35 -2.75 13.08
C MET A 137 -8.09 -3.60 13.21
N THR A 138 -7.02 -3.17 12.59
CA THR A 138 -5.69 -3.77 12.70
C THR A 138 -4.67 -2.76 13.16
N LEU A 139 -3.71 -3.23 13.94
CA LEU A 139 -2.46 -2.55 14.23
C LEU A 139 -1.36 -3.24 13.44
N ARG A 140 -0.58 -2.47 12.69
CA ARG A 140 0.55 -2.96 11.91
C ARG A 140 1.84 -2.25 12.32
N ALA A 141 2.92 -2.99 12.42
CA ALA A 141 4.27 -2.48 12.57
C ALA A 141 5.16 -3.04 11.46
N VAL A 142 5.97 -2.18 10.86
CA VAL A 142 6.85 -2.53 9.74
C VAL A 142 8.24 -1.98 10.00
N MET A 143 9.24 -2.78 9.70
CA MET A 143 10.64 -2.40 9.69
C MET A 143 11.20 -2.57 8.27
N LYS A 144 11.84 -1.54 7.76
CA LYS A 144 12.68 -1.56 6.57
C LYS A 144 14.13 -1.75 7.01
N THR A 145 14.79 -2.77 6.53
CA THR A 145 16.21 -3.02 6.79
C THR A 145 17.07 -2.22 5.81
N ALA A 146 18.33 -2.01 6.17
CA ALA A 146 19.36 -1.48 5.26
C ALA A 146 20.10 -2.64 4.59
N SER A 147 19.40 -3.54 3.93
CA SER A 147 19.93 -4.78 3.37
C SER A 147 20.14 -4.75 1.87
N GLY A 148 19.67 -3.71 1.20
CA GLY A 148 19.89 -3.49 -0.22
C GLY A 148 21.40 -3.49 -0.51
N GLY A 149 21.83 -4.13 -1.60
CA GLY A 149 23.25 -4.19 -1.97
C GLY A 149 23.86 -2.79 -2.02
N GLN A 150 25.20 -2.70 -1.87
CA GLN A 150 25.97 -1.43 -1.96
C GLN A 150 25.88 -0.82 -3.36
N PHE A 151 24.69 -0.72 -3.81
CA PHE A 151 24.29 -0.24 -5.07
C PHE A 151 24.49 1.22 -5.06
N GLU A 152 25.49 1.64 -5.72
CA GLU A 152 25.92 3.02 -5.80
C GLU A 152 25.10 3.90 -4.89
N ARG A 153 25.60 4.29 -3.78
CA ARG A 153 25.06 4.98 -2.58
C ARG A 153 23.83 5.89 -2.78
N ARG A 154 23.19 5.83 -3.93
CA ARG A 154 22.13 6.73 -4.37
C ARG A 154 20.76 6.09 -4.54
N ARG A 155 20.67 4.73 -4.66
CA ARG A 155 19.42 4.07 -5.03
C ARG A 155 18.71 3.35 -3.92
N HIS A 156 19.45 2.62 -3.14
CA HIS A 156 18.91 1.98 -1.96
C HIS A 156 19.59 2.65 -0.81
N PHE A 157 18.99 3.69 -0.31
CA PHE A 157 19.52 4.27 0.88
C PHE A 157 19.75 3.15 1.86
N ASP A 158 20.98 3.00 2.27
CA ASP A 158 21.40 2.25 3.41
C ASP A 158 20.73 2.85 4.66
N SER A 159 19.43 3.05 4.56
CA SER A 159 18.60 3.77 5.49
C SER A 159 17.57 2.82 6.02
N PRO A 160 17.77 2.32 7.25
CA PRO A 160 16.70 1.63 7.92
C PRO A 160 15.52 2.56 8.12
N GLY A 161 14.34 1.98 8.23
CA GLY A 161 13.12 2.73 8.46
C GLY A 161 12.11 1.88 9.21
N TYR A 162 11.13 2.53 9.78
CA TYR A 162 10.01 1.84 10.39
C TYR A 162 8.75 2.67 10.23
N PHE A 163 7.63 2.00 10.24
CA PHE A 163 6.35 2.65 10.37
C PHE A 163 5.36 1.74 11.11
N PHE A 164 4.38 2.36 11.70
CA PHE A 164 3.25 1.68 12.32
C PHE A 164 1.97 2.45 12.03
N ASP A 165 0.91 1.70 11.82
CA ASP A 165 -0.39 2.27 11.52
C ASP A 165 -1.52 1.50 12.20
N LEU A 166 -2.57 2.23 12.50
CA LEU A 166 -3.88 1.74 12.87
C LEU A 166 -4.79 1.90 11.66
N SER A 167 -5.36 0.80 11.21
CA SER A 167 -6.31 0.78 10.11
C SER A 167 -7.69 0.35 10.60
N ILE A 168 -8.73 0.98 10.05
CA ILE A 168 -10.13 0.65 10.31
C ILE A 168 -10.84 0.43 9.00
N GLY A 169 -11.64 -0.61 8.90
CA GLY A 169 -12.40 -0.92 7.69
C GLY A 169 -13.76 -1.54 7.96
N GLN A 170 -14.67 -1.35 7.03
CA GLN A 170 -16.02 -1.89 7.05
C GLN A 170 -16.38 -2.49 5.71
N THR A 171 -16.94 -3.69 5.72
CA THR A 171 -17.47 -4.34 4.52
C THR A 171 -18.98 -4.17 4.44
N ILE A 172 -19.46 -3.71 3.30
CA ILE A 172 -20.86 -3.48 2.99
C ILE A 172 -21.26 -4.48 1.91
N PRO A 173 -22.07 -5.51 2.22
CA PRO A 173 -22.57 -6.44 1.21
C PRO A 173 -23.57 -5.74 0.27
N MET A 174 -23.44 -5.96 -1.03
CA MET A 174 -24.28 -5.36 -2.09
C MET A 174 -24.72 -6.43 -3.12
N GLY A 175 -25.37 -7.47 -2.68
CA GLY A 175 -25.79 -8.60 -3.53
C GLY A 175 -24.60 -9.48 -3.90
N ALA A 176 -24.31 -9.62 -5.20
CA ALA A 176 -23.18 -10.44 -5.70
C ALA A 176 -21.82 -9.81 -5.47
N VAL A 177 -21.76 -8.56 -5.07
CA VAL A 177 -20.51 -7.85 -4.77
C VAL A 177 -20.51 -7.34 -3.34
N SER A 178 -19.32 -7.06 -2.80
CA SER A 178 -19.15 -6.36 -1.54
C SER A 178 -18.25 -5.13 -1.74
N LEU A 179 -18.58 -4.06 -1.06
CA LEU A 179 -17.75 -2.85 -1.00
C LEU A 179 -17.08 -2.79 0.37
N ARG A 180 -15.76 -2.79 0.39
CA ARG A 180 -14.99 -2.51 1.60
C ARG A 180 -14.43 -1.09 1.54
N LEU A 181 -14.72 -0.32 2.57
CA LEU A 181 -14.14 1.00 2.79
C LEU A 181 -13.21 0.92 3.99
N ALA A 182 -12.02 1.49 3.86
CA ALA A 182 -11.04 1.52 4.94
C ALA A 182 -10.29 2.84 4.98
N GLY A 183 -9.80 3.18 6.17
CA GLY A 183 -8.91 4.30 6.41
C GLY A 183 -7.77 3.89 7.33
N SER A 184 -6.62 4.51 7.20
CA SER A 184 -5.49 4.31 8.10
C SER A 184 -4.83 5.63 8.49
N VAL A 185 -4.25 5.61 9.68
CA VAL A 185 -3.40 6.68 10.19
C VAL A 185 -2.25 6.05 10.93
N GLY A 186 -1.07 6.64 10.83
CA GLY A 186 0.12 6.09 11.44
C GLY A 186 1.27 7.07 11.50
N PHE A 187 2.41 6.53 11.87
CA PHE A 187 3.67 7.21 11.97
C PHE A 187 4.72 6.48 11.15
N LEU A 188 5.59 7.22 10.49
CA LEU A 188 6.66 6.72 9.66
C LEU A 188 7.95 7.43 10.03
N CYS A 189 9.05 6.69 10.05
CA CYS A 189 10.39 7.24 10.19
C CYS A 189 11.29 6.59 9.14
N TRP A 190 11.87 7.42 8.27
CA TRP A 190 12.98 7.02 7.41
C TRP A 190 14.28 7.58 7.99
N GLN A 191 15.20 6.71 8.36
CA GLN A 191 16.52 7.12 8.85
C GLN A 191 17.43 7.38 7.65
N THR A 192 17.40 8.59 7.13
CA THR A 192 18.27 9.01 6.04
C THR A 192 19.64 9.46 6.55
N ASP A 193 20.69 9.40 5.71
CA ASP A 193 22.06 9.71 6.09
C ASP A 193 22.24 11.13 6.66
N LYS A 194 23.19 11.30 7.57
CA LYS A 194 23.66 12.59 8.13
C LYS A 194 22.61 13.37 8.94
N ALA A 195 21.97 12.72 9.91
CA ALA A 195 21.01 13.34 10.83
C ALA A 195 19.78 13.97 10.12
N ARG A 196 19.41 13.45 8.97
CA ARG A 196 18.15 13.76 8.30
C ARG A 196 17.18 12.60 8.53
N GLN A 197 16.65 12.56 9.73
CA GLN A 197 15.53 11.67 10.02
C GLN A 197 14.27 12.27 9.40
N ASN A 198 13.57 11.48 8.61
CA ASN A 198 12.30 11.88 8.06
C ASN A 198 11.17 11.23 8.87
N ASP A 199 10.76 11.94 9.91
CA ASP A 199 9.61 11.57 10.72
C ASP A 199 8.34 12.15 10.09
N ALA A 200 7.32 11.33 9.93
CA ALA A 200 6.12 11.76 9.24
C ALA A 200 4.85 11.13 9.82
N VAL A 201 3.75 11.85 9.76
CA VAL A 201 2.42 11.27 9.89
C VAL A 201 2.03 10.63 8.57
N MET A 202 1.68 9.36 8.57
CA MET A 202 1.13 8.67 7.41
C MET A 202 -0.39 8.52 7.50
N TYR A 203 -1.03 8.49 6.34
CA TYR A 203 -2.48 8.43 6.23
C TYR A 203 -2.90 7.81 4.90
N GLY A 204 -4.14 7.31 4.88
CA GLY A 204 -4.70 6.86 3.60
C GLY A 204 -6.15 6.42 3.70
N LEU A 205 -6.76 6.26 2.52
CA LEU A 205 -8.12 5.77 2.31
C LEU A 205 -8.11 4.70 1.22
N GLN A 206 -8.95 3.70 1.40
CA GLN A 206 -9.09 2.59 0.47
C GLN A 206 -10.55 2.29 0.22
N ALA A 207 -10.89 2.00 -1.02
CA ALA A 207 -12.15 1.40 -1.42
C ALA A 207 -11.87 0.15 -2.26
N ARG A 208 -12.46 -1.00 -1.89
CA ARG A 208 -12.32 -2.26 -2.64
C ARG A 208 -13.69 -2.83 -2.94
N LEU A 209 -14.00 -2.97 -4.22
CA LEU A 209 -15.14 -3.74 -4.72
C LEU A 209 -14.67 -5.18 -4.96
N ARG A 210 -15.36 -6.16 -4.36
CA ARG A 210 -15.03 -7.58 -4.52
C ARG A 210 -16.25 -8.35 -5.03
N HIS A 211 -16.01 -9.13 -6.06
CA HIS A 211 -16.88 -10.17 -6.58
C HIS A 211 -16.19 -11.53 -6.37
N GLU A 212 -16.91 -12.63 -6.56
CA GLU A 212 -16.35 -13.99 -6.47
C GLU A 212 -15.13 -14.18 -7.38
N TYR A 213 -15.19 -13.67 -8.62
CA TYR A 213 -14.16 -13.89 -9.65
C TYR A 213 -13.17 -12.73 -9.83
N PHE A 214 -13.46 -11.56 -9.29
CA PHE A 214 -12.59 -10.40 -9.46
C PHE A 214 -12.71 -9.40 -8.32
N SER A 215 -11.71 -8.55 -8.21
CA SER A 215 -11.77 -7.37 -7.34
C SER A 215 -11.16 -6.14 -8.02
N LEU A 216 -11.67 -4.98 -7.64
CA LEU A 216 -11.13 -3.68 -8.01
C LEU A 216 -10.89 -2.88 -6.74
N GLN A 217 -9.67 -2.42 -6.55
CA GLN A 217 -9.26 -1.65 -5.38
C GLN A 217 -8.68 -0.32 -5.81
N THR A 218 -9.07 0.72 -5.11
CA THR A 218 -8.47 2.06 -5.21
C THR A 218 -7.94 2.43 -3.85
N THR A 219 -6.68 2.88 -3.79
CA THR A 219 -6.02 3.33 -2.56
C THR A 219 -5.41 4.70 -2.80
N TRP A 220 -5.77 5.66 -1.98
CA TRP A 220 -5.13 6.96 -1.89
C TRP A 220 -4.40 7.04 -0.57
N GLY A 221 -3.15 7.47 -0.57
CA GLY A 221 -2.37 7.57 0.64
C GLY A 221 -1.09 8.34 0.46
N GLY A 222 -0.49 8.67 1.59
CA GLY A 222 0.73 9.42 1.64
C GLY A 222 1.23 9.58 3.07
N TYR A 223 2.26 10.39 3.21
CA TYR A 223 2.76 10.82 4.51
C TYR A 223 3.19 12.28 4.45
N LYS A 224 3.27 12.92 5.60
CA LYS A 224 3.74 14.31 5.72
C LYS A 224 4.77 14.41 6.84
N GLY A 225 5.98 14.74 6.43
CA GLY A 225 7.08 15.08 7.35
C GLY A 225 6.83 16.41 8.05
N TRP A 226 7.31 16.53 9.27
CA TRP A 226 7.22 17.79 10.05
C TRP A 226 8.55 18.50 10.23
N GLU A 227 9.64 17.95 9.70
CA GLU A 227 10.91 18.66 9.67
C GLU A 227 10.91 19.81 8.64
N LYS A 228 11.96 20.64 8.70
CA LYS A 228 12.06 21.90 7.95
C LYS A 228 11.84 21.81 6.44
N GLN A 229 11.96 20.63 5.84
CA GLN A 229 11.77 20.42 4.41
C GLN A 229 10.37 19.95 4.01
N GLY A 230 9.57 19.48 5.00
CA GLY A 230 8.13 19.31 4.88
C GLY A 230 7.65 18.48 3.68
N ASP A 231 8.40 17.41 3.30
CA ASP A 231 8.00 16.52 2.21
C ASP A 231 6.63 15.86 2.49
N ALA A 232 5.85 15.74 1.45
CA ALA A 232 4.49 15.19 1.53
C ALA A 232 4.22 14.22 0.36
N PRO A 233 4.95 13.10 0.24
CA PRO A 233 4.70 12.13 -0.81
C PRO A 233 3.29 11.56 -0.74
N MET A 234 2.62 11.56 -1.90
CA MET A 234 1.24 11.13 -2.03
C MET A 234 1.04 10.38 -3.35
N SER A 235 0.28 9.31 -3.31
CA SER A 235 -0.05 8.52 -4.50
C SER A 235 -1.48 8.00 -4.51
N LEU A 236 -1.98 7.74 -5.70
CA LEU A 236 -3.22 7.01 -5.96
C LEU A 236 -2.87 5.71 -6.67
N LYS A 237 -3.35 4.59 -6.12
CA LYS A 237 -3.16 3.25 -6.69
C LYS A 237 -4.51 2.67 -7.10
N ILE A 238 -4.56 2.02 -8.24
CA ILE A 238 -5.73 1.25 -8.72
C ILE A 238 -5.23 -0.15 -9.06
N LYS A 239 -5.79 -1.17 -8.39
CA LYS A 239 -5.47 -2.59 -8.59
C LYS A 239 -6.72 -3.33 -9.06
N ALA A 240 -6.61 -4.07 -10.15
CA ALA A 240 -7.60 -5.04 -10.61
C ALA A 240 -7.00 -6.44 -10.48
N ALA A 241 -7.76 -7.37 -9.89
CA ALA A 241 -7.32 -8.74 -9.69
C ALA A 241 -8.42 -9.74 -10.03
N GLY A 242 -8.02 -10.90 -10.57
CA GLY A 242 -8.87 -12.07 -10.76
C GLY A 242 -8.72 -13.03 -9.58
N HIS A 243 -9.72 -13.89 -9.36
CA HIS A 243 -9.69 -14.92 -8.31
C HIS A 243 -9.97 -16.30 -8.93
N ILE A 244 -8.97 -17.17 -8.98
CA ILE A 244 -9.04 -18.48 -9.65
C ILE A 244 -8.36 -19.53 -8.78
N HIS A 245 -9.13 -20.31 -8.01
CA HIS A 245 -8.62 -21.44 -7.21
C HIS A 245 -7.39 -21.08 -6.33
N GLY A 246 -7.44 -19.98 -5.60
CA GLY A 246 -6.34 -19.50 -4.76
C GLY A 246 -5.32 -18.63 -5.51
N PHE A 247 -5.29 -18.65 -6.83
CA PHE A 247 -4.48 -17.74 -7.63
C PHE A 247 -5.17 -16.39 -7.81
N GLU A 248 -4.39 -15.32 -7.68
CA GLU A 248 -4.82 -13.93 -7.86
C GLU A 248 -3.88 -13.25 -8.85
N PRO A 249 -4.07 -13.43 -10.18
CA PRO A 249 -3.41 -12.58 -11.18
C PRO A 249 -3.93 -11.15 -11.03
N PHE A 250 -3.02 -10.16 -11.12
CA PHE A 250 -3.42 -8.77 -10.97
C PHE A 250 -2.59 -7.82 -11.83
N VAL A 251 -3.19 -6.66 -12.08
CA VAL A 251 -2.52 -5.48 -12.61
C VAL A 251 -2.80 -4.30 -11.69
N GLN A 252 -1.79 -3.47 -11.45
CA GLN A 252 -1.90 -2.26 -10.65
C GLN A 252 -1.27 -1.10 -11.41
N TYR A 253 -1.91 0.05 -11.33
CA TYR A 253 -1.35 1.31 -11.74
C TYR A 253 -1.26 2.24 -10.53
N GLN A 254 -0.12 2.93 -10.39
CA GLN A 254 0.07 3.96 -9.38
C GLN A 254 0.40 5.28 -10.06
N TRP A 255 -0.23 6.31 -9.60
CA TRP A 255 0.03 7.69 -9.96
C TRP A 255 0.58 8.44 -8.74
N GLY A 256 1.81 8.96 -8.84
CA GLY A 256 2.36 9.88 -7.85
C GLY A 256 1.75 11.27 -8.04
N ILE A 257 1.09 11.78 -7.01
CA ILE A 257 0.35 13.05 -7.07
C ILE A 257 1.22 14.21 -6.60
N GLN A 258 1.93 14.01 -5.49
CA GLN A 258 2.75 15.03 -4.86
C GLN A 258 4.01 14.38 -4.31
N ASP A 259 5.16 15.02 -4.44
CA ASP A 259 6.48 14.63 -3.92
C ASP A 259 6.88 13.14 -4.16
N TYR A 260 6.17 12.47 -5.06
CA TYR A 260 6.43 11.12 -5.55
C TYR A 260 6.25 11.10 -7.07
N PRO A 261 7.22 11.59 -7.82
CA PRO A 261 7.08 11.90 -9.25
C PRO A 261 7.24 10.67 -10.14
N PHE A 262 6.50 9.60 -9.87
CA PHE A 262 6.54 8.36 -10.64
C PHE A 262 5.14 7.89 -10.99
N HIS A 263 4.98 7.41 -12.22
CA HIS A 263 3.97 6.44 -12.56
C HIS A 263 4.54 5.03 -12.37
N GLN A 264 3.75 4.11 -11.85
CA GLN A 264 4.10 2.70 -11.77
C GLN A 264 3.03 1.85 -12.45
N VAL A 265 3.48 0.87 -13.21
CA VAL A 265 2.68 -0.27 -13.64
C VAL A 265 3.24 -1.51 -12.99
N ARG A 266 2.40 -2.27 -12.27
CA ARG A 266 2.75 -3.55 -11.66
C ARG A 266 1.87 -4.64 -12.25
N ILE A 267 2.48 -5.74 -12.65
CA ILE A 267 1.78 -6.97 -13.08
C ILE A 267 2.29 -8.10 -12.21
N GLY A 268 1.39 -8.87 -11.63
CA GLY A 268 1.80 -9.92 -10.70
C GLY A 268 0.80 -11.05 -10.57
N LEU A 269 1.24 -12.04 -9.82
CA LEU A 269 0.48 -13.21 -9.44
C LEU A 269 0.67 -13.44 -7.94
N ALA A 270 -0.42 -13.53 -7.20
CA ALA A 270 -0.42 -14.00 -5.84
C ALA A 270 -1.07 -15.40 -5.76
N TYR A 271 -0.64 -16.17 -4.77
CA TYR A 271 -1.24 -17.44 -4.40
C TYR A 271 -1.59 -17.41 -2.92
N ASN A 272 -2.86 -17.67 -2.61
CA ASN A 272 -3.41 -17.61 -1.26
C ASN A 272 -3.85 -19.03 -0.85
N VAL A 273 -3.45 -19.47 0.34
CA VAL A 273 -3.78 -20.79 0.90
C VAL A 273 -4.17 -20.65 2.36
N ASP A 274 -5.33 -21.19 2.72
CA ASP A 274 -5.69 -21.35 4.13
C ASP A 274 -4.91 -22.53 4.72
N ILE A 275 -3.91 -22.21 5.55
CA ILE A 275 -3.06 -23.19 6.25
C ILE A 275 -3.48 -23.43 7.70
N LEU A 276 -4.41 -22.62 8.22
CA LEU A 276 -4.95 -22.78 9.56
C LEU A 276 -6.08 -23.79 9.52
N ARG A 277 -5.97 -24.87 10.31
CA ARG A 277 -7.08 -25.80 10.47
C ARG A 277 -8.30 -25.01 10.98
N LYS A 278 -9.43 -25.19 10.31
CA LYS A 278 -10.72 -24.75 10.87
C LYS A 278 -10.94 -25.53 12.16
N GLU A 279 -10.86 -24.86 13.29
CA GLU A 279 -11.36 -25.36 14.56
C GLU A 279 -12.88 -25.40 14.57
#